data_7ef4d628bc4fa3b844c6b21425077966
#
_entry.id   7ef4d628bc4fa3b844c6b21425077966
#
_cell.length_a   1.000
_cell.length_b   1.000
_cell.length_c   1.000
_cell.angle_alpha   90.00
_cell.angle_beta   90.00
_cell.angle_gamma   90.00
#
_symmetry.space_group_name_H-M   'P 1'
#
loop_
_entity.id
_entity.type
_entity.pdbx_description
1 polymer ?
#
loop_
_entity_poly.entity_id
_entity_poly.type
_entity_poly.pdbx_seq_one_letter_code
_entity_poly.pdbx_strand_id
1 'polypeptide(L)'
;HAHSFNDPIFMSMWSSEKNHRPDTGTMYCLQCHAPAAFVTGDPSIHELPNSTNPDISNIPAIIREGVSCDICHTMVQKSPSVDTQDDVAAVAEYYLNPGENVKYGSIQDPNCNNNPELGHTECEYLPLFELSSSCKPCHDQSIRGMDIETTFSQWNENPSLSMAGGHSCQDCHMPKNGSHSSHHFAGVDLLFYEGVDINSQQYQEVINLLEQAATVDLGY
;
A
#
# COMPACT_ATOMS: atom_id res chain seq x y z
N HIS A 1 -3.41 0.10 4.80
CA HIS A 1 -3.65 0.46 3.39
C HIS A 1 -4.99 1.16 3.17
N ALA A 2 -6.11 0.62 3.66
CA ALA A 2 -7.44 1.20 3.44
C ALA A 2 -7.65 2.61 4.04
N HIS A 3 -6.78 3.08 4.91
CA HIS A 3 -6.84 4.42 5.50
C HIS A 3 -5.68 5.31 5.04
N SER A 4 -4.89 4.87 4.06
CA SER A 4 -3.67 5.58 3.66
C SER A 4 -3.91 6.99 3.14
N PHE A 5 -5.09 7.27 2.58
CA PHE A 5 -5.45 8.61 2.12
C PHE A 5 -5.92 9.52 3.27
N ASN A 6 -6.74 9.01 4.17
CA ASN A 6 -7.32 9.80 5.27
C ASN A 6 -6.54 9.70 6.59
N ASP A 7 -5.34 9.16 6.55
CA ASP A 7 -4.42 9.17 7.68
C ASP A 7 -4.06 10.61 8.07
N PRO A 8 -4.20 11.01 9.35
CA PRO A 8 -3.96 12.38 9.79
C PRO A 8 -2.54 12.88 9.56
N ILE A 9 -1.54 11.99 9.65
CA ILE A 9 -0.13 12.34 9.42
C ILE A 9 0.07 12.61 7.93
N PHE A 10 -0.41 11.68 7.09
CA PHE A 10 -0.38 11.86 5.64
C PHE A 10 -1.08 13.14 5.21
N MET A 11 -2.30 13.39 5.68
CA MET A 11 -3.07 14.57 5.33
C MET A 11 -2.37 15.87 5.76
N SER A 12 -1.70 15.87 6.90
CA SER A 12 -0.91 17.01 7.36
C SER A 12 0.28 17.29 6.44
N MET A 13 1.03 16.25 6.09
CA MET A 13 2.19 16.36 5.19
C MET A 13 1.76 16.75 3.78
N TRP A 14 0.73 16.13 3.24
CA TRP A 14 0.19 16.40 1.92
C TRP A 14 -0.35 17.83 1.81
N SER A 15 -1.08 18.31 2.82
CA SER A 15 -1.55 19.69 2.90
C SER A 15 -0.39 20.69 2.90
N SER A 16 0.68 20.39 3.63
CA SER A 16 1.89 21.24 3.65
C SER A 16 2.55 21.28 2.27
N GLU A 17 2.74 20.13 1.62
CA GLU A 17 3.37 20.03 0.31
C GLU A 17 2.53 20.72 -0.78
N LYS A 18 1.20 20.59 -0.73
CA LYS A 18 0.27 21.29 -1.62
C LYS A 18 0.42 22.81 -1.56
N ASN A 19 0.73 23.37 -0.39
CA ASN A 19 1.02 24.80 -0.24
C ASN A 19 2.34 25.21 -0.90
N HIS A 20 3.35 24.34 -0.85
CA HIS A 20 4.68 24.65 -1.37
C HIS A 20 4.79 24.39 -2.88
N ARG A 21 4.04 23.43 -3.39
CA ARG A 21 4.08 22.96 -4.79
C ARG A 21 2.68 22.70 -5.34
N PRO A 22 1.88 23.76 -5.57
CA PRO A 22 0.48 23.60 -5.96
C PRO A 22 0.31 22.88 -7.32
N ASP A 23 1.29 22.93 -8.20
CA ASP A 23 1.14 22.49 -9.59
C ASP A 23 1.55 21.03 -9.84
N THR A 24 2.43 20.45 -9.04
CA THR A 24 3.03 19.14 -9.37
C THR A 24 3.34 18.26 -8.15
N GLY A 25 3.55 18.84 -6.98
CA GLY A 25 4.18 18.14 -5.87
C GLY A 25 3.32 17.08 -5.20
N THR A 26 2.00 17.19 -5.30
CA THR A 26 1.09 16.35 -4.52
C THR A 26 0.70 15.06 -5.23
N MET A 27 0.79 15.00 -6.55
CA MET A 27 0.36 13.83 -7.31
C MET A 27 1.23 12.60 -7.02
N TYR A 28 2.52 12.79 -6.75
CA TYR A 28 3.37 11.64 -6.46
C TYR A 28 3.01 10.97 -5.12
N CYS A 29 2.57 11.73 -4.11
CA CYS A 29 2.09 11.16 -2.86
C CYS A 29 0.89 10.22 -3.09
N LEU A 30 0.00 10.62 -4.02
CA LEU A 30 -1.22 9.89 -4.32
C LEU A 30 -0.96 8.57 -5.02
N GLN A 31 0.19 8.38 -5.66
CA GLN A 31 0.54 7.10 -6.27
C GLN A 31 0.51 5.95 -5.27
N CYS A 32 0.90 6.21 -4.03
CA CYS A 32 0.93 5.24 -2.95
C CYS A 32 -0.24 5.39 -1.98
N HIS A 33 -0.65 6.62 -1.66
CA HIS A 33 -1.65 6.87 -0.62
C HIS A 33 -3.09 6.94 -1.12
N ALA A 34 -3.30 7.25 -2.40
CA ALA A 34 -4.60 7.21 -3.07
C ALA A 34 -4.44 6.87 -4.56
N PRO A 35 -3.97 5.67 -4.91
CA PRO A 35 -3.66 5.29 -6.29
C PRO A 35 -4.82 5.49 -7.26
N ALA A 36 -6.06 5.30 -6.80
CA ALA A 36 -7.25 5.54 -7.63
C ALA A 36 -7.34 7.01 -8.08
N ALA A 37 -7.01 7.97 -7.22
CA ALA A 37 -6.98 9.39 -7.59
C ALA A 37 -5.89 9.67 -8.64
N PHE A 38 -4.72 9.06 -8.45
CA PHE A 38 -3.61 9.21 -9.37
C PHE A 38 -3.93 8.66 -10.76
N VAL A 39 -4.47 7.44 -10.83
CA VAL A 39 -4.78 6.75 -12.10
C VAL A 39 -5.93 7.43 -12.84
N THR A 40 -6.95 7.89 -12.14
CA THR A 40 -8.12 8.53 -12.75
C THR A 40 -7.92 10.00 -13.06
N GLY A 41 -6.96 10.65 -12.41
CA GLY A 41 -6.76 12.08 -12.47
C GLY A 41 -7.96 12.86 -11.92
N ASP A 42 -8.62 12.33 -10.88
CA ASP A 42 -9.85 12.91 -10.35
C ASP A 42 -9.62 14.34 -9.82
N PRO A 43 -10.34 15.34 -10.34
CA PRO A 43 -10.10 16.74 -9.98
C PRO A 43 -10.52 17.08 -8.55
N SER A 44 -11.40 16.31 -7.92
CA SER A 44 -11.90 16.59 -6.57
C SER A 44 -10.79 16.67 -5.53
N ILE A 45 -9.71 15.92 -5.74
CA ILE A 45 -8.52 15.95 -4.90
C ILE A 45 -7.85 17.34 -4.88
N HIS A 46 -7.81 18.01 -6.03
CA HIS A 46 -7.17 19.33 -6.13
C HIS A 46 -8.01 20.43 -5.47
N GLU A 47 -9.30 20.20 -5.34
CA GLU A 47 -10.25 21.14 -4.74
C GLU A 47 -10.27 21.06 -3.21
N LEU A 48 -9.67 20.02 -2.62
CA LEU A 48 -9.60 19.92 -1.17
C LEU A 48 -8.88 21.14 -0.57
N PRO A 49 -9.43 21.72 0.51
CA PRO A 49 -8.78 22.83 1.20
C PRO A 49 -7.46 22.41 1.83
N ASN A 50 -6.53 23.34 1.93
CA ASN A 50 -5.27 23.14 2.66
C ASN A 50 -5.54 23.07 4.16
N SER A 51 -5.81 21.89 4.66
CA SER A 51 -6.17 21.59 6.04
C SER A 51 -5.61 20.23 6.43
N THR A 52 -5.21 20.07 7.66
CA THR A 52 -4.78 18.78 8.23
C THR A 52 -5.94 17.80 8.42
N ASN A 53 -7.15 18.30 8.35
CA ASN A 53 -8.38 17.49 8.44
C ASN A 53 -9.46 18.11 7.55
N PRO A 54 -9.32 18.02 6.21
CA PRO A 54 -10.32 18.54 5.28
C PRO A 54 -11.58 17.67 5.30
N ASP A 55 -12.71 18.27 4.95
CA ASP A 55 -13.92 17.48 4.65
C ASP A 55 -13.72 16.73 3.33
N ILE A 56 -13.62 15.42 3.41
CA ILE A 56 -13.44 14.52 2.26
C ILE A 56 -14.74 13.83 1.83
N SER A 57 -15.87 14.23 2.37
CA SER A 57 -17.17 13.60 2.08
C SER A 57 -17.55 13.62 0.59
N ASN A 58 -17.09 14.62 -0.14
CA ASN A 58 -17.32 14.78 -1.58
C ASN A 58 -16.30 14.03 -2.46
N ILE A 59 -15.26 13.49 -1.87
CA ILE A 59 -14.28 12.68 -2.60
C ILE A 59 -14.90 11.30 -2.89
N PRO A 60 -14.76 10.76 -4.12
CA PRO A 60 -15.24 9.41 -4.43
C PRO A 60 -14.77 8.35 -3.44
N ALA A 61 -15.65 7.41 -3.09
CA ALA A 61 -15.37 6.37 -2.09
C ALA A 61 -14.09 5.59 -2.41
N ILE A 62 -13.90 5.22 -3.68
CA ILE A 62 -12.71 4.48 -4.14
C ILE A 62 -11.39 5.23 -3.87
N ILE A 63 -11.42 6.55 -3.86
CA ILE A 63 -10.26 7.38 -3.54
C ILE A 63 -10.07 7.45 -2.02
N ARG A 64 -11.18 7.63 -1.28
CA ARG A 64 -11.14 7.70 0.20
C ARG A 64 -10.67 6.41 0.86
N GLU A 65 -10.84 5.28 0.17
CA GLU A 65 -10.31 3.99 0.59
C GLU A 65 -8.78 3.90 0.57
N GLY A 66 -8.10 4.88 -0.05
CA GLY A 66 -6.64 4.83 -0.16
C GLY A 66 -6.17 3.69 -1.08
N VAL A 67 -5.38 2.76 -0.55
CA VAL A 67 -4.99 1.54 -1.28
C VAL A 67 -6.11 0.51 -1.12
N SER A 68 -7.02 0.52 -2.09
CA SER A 68 -8.17 -0.39 -2.12
C SER A 68 -7.80 -1.79 -2.62
N CYS A 69 -8.73 -2.74 -2.47
CA CYS A 69 -8.59 -4.10 -3.00
C CYS A 69 -8.24 -4.08 -4.50
N ASP A 70 -8.91 -3.22 -5.26
CA ASP A 70 -8.74 -3.14 -6.70
C ASP A 70 -7.34 -2.72 -7.12
N ILE A 71 -6.69 -1.85 -6.35
CA ILE A 71 -5.33 -1.41 -6.67
C ILE A 71 -4.38 -2.61 -6.70
N CYS A 72 -4.41 -3.44 -5.67
CA CYS A 72 -3.59 -4.65 -5.67
C CYS A 72 -4.09 -5.68 -6.69
N HIS A 73 -5.37 -6.03 -6.63
CA HIS A 73 -5.92 -7.14 -7.41
C HIS A 73 -6.15 -6.86 -8.90
N THR A 74 -5.84 -5.66 -9.39
CA THR A 74 -5.73 -5.35 -10.82
C THR A 74 -4.30 -5.09 -11.27
N MET A 75 -3.32 -5.19 -10.37
CA MET A 75 -1.91 -5.04 -10.70
C MET A 75 -1.43 -6.24 -11.53
N VAL A 76 -0.94 -6.00 -12.75
CA VAL A 76 -0.51 -7.06 -13.67
C VAL A 76 1.01 -7.21 -13.75
N GLN A 77 1.73 -6.15 -13.60
CA GLN A 77 3.19 -6.21 -13.57
C GLN A 77 3.77 -4.93 -12.94
N LYS A 78 5.02 -5.04 -12.56
CA LYS A 78 5.84 -3.91 -12.18
C LYS A 78 6.08 -3.01 -13.40
N SER A 79 5.84 -1.71 -13.28
CA SER A 79 6.23 -0.74 -14.31
C SER A 79 7.75 -0.79 -14.51
N PRO A 80 8.25 -0.65 -15.74
CA PRO A 80 9.67 -0.35 -15.92
C PRO A 80 10.00 0.94 -15.18
N SER A 81 11.12 0.94 -14.45
CA SER A 81 11.60 2.15 -13.80
C SER A 81 11.69 3.27 -14.81
N VAL A 82 10.90 4.30 -14.65
CA VAL A 82 11.12 5.55 -15.35
C VAL A 82 12.34 6.16 -14.69
N ASP A 83 13.42 6.32 -15.43
CA ASP A 83 14.60 7.03 -14.94
C ASP A 83 14.18 8.47 -14.67
N THR A 84 13.89 8.76 -13.40
CA THR A 84 13.42 10.07 -12.95
C THR A 84 14.57 11.06 -12.81
N GLN A 85 15.48 11.11 -13.78
CA GLN A 85 16.48 12.18 -13.85
C GLN A 85 15.82 13.54 -14.10
N ASP A 86 14.60 13.54 -14.61
CA ASP A 86 13.81 14.75 -14.70
C ASP A 86 13.07 14.98 -13.38
N ASP A 87 13.15 16.16 -12.88
CA ASP A 87 12.73 16.76 -11.60
C ASP A 87 11.30 16.45 -11.10
N VAL A 88 10.59 15.50 -11.67
CA VAL A 88 9.17 15.29 -11.45
C VAL A 88 8.89 13.85 -11.06
N ALA A 89 8.54 13.68 -9.80
CA ALA A 89 7.79 12.55 -9.27
C ALA A 89 8.53 11.20 -9.21
N ALA A 90 8.73 10.74 -7.99
CA ALA A 90 8.85 9.29 -7.74
C ALA A 90 7.65 8.62 -8.41
N VAL A 91 7.89 7.61 -9.20
CA VAL A 91 6.84 6.87 -9.87
C VAL A 91 6.73 5.53 -9.18
N ALA A 92 5.60 5.27 -8.54
CA ALA A 92 5.30 3.93 -8.11
C ALA A 92 5.31 3.02 -9.35
N GLU A 93 6.18 2.02 -9.33
CA GLU A 93 6.44 1.16 -10.48
C GLU A 93 5.39 0.03 -10.58
N TYR A 94 4.14 0.36 -10.94
CA TYR A 94 3.10 -0.64 -11.17
C TYR A 94 2.27 -0.33 -12.40
N TYR A 95 1.68 -1.38 -13.00
CA TYR A 95 0.62 -1.27 -13.97
C TYR A 95 -0.66 -1.83 -13.39
N LEU A 96 -1.74 -1.11 -13.57
CA LEU A 96 -3.07 -1.59 -13.29
C LEU A 96 -3.74 -2.00 -14.61
N ASN A 97 -4.63 -2.97 -14.54
CA ASN A 97 -5.48 -3.38 -15.64
C ASN A 97 -6.94 -3.02 -15.35
N PRO A 98 -7.26 -1.70 -15.23
CA PRO A 98 -8.62 -1.26 -14.93
C PRO A 98 -9.54 -1.50 -16.15
N GLY A 99 -10.75 -1.90 -15.87
CA GLY A 99 -11.76 -2.11 -16.90
C GLY A 99 -11.89 -3.54 -17.40
N GLU A 100 -11.00 -4.45 -17.00
CA GLU A 100 -11.21 -5.88 -17.13
C GLU A 100 -11.89 -6.44 -15.87
N ASN A 101 -12.79 -7.39 -16.05
CA ASN A 101 -13.51 -8.03 -14.93
C ASN A 101 -12.67 -9.13 -14.24
N VAL A 102 -11.34 -9.06 -14.35
CA VAL A 102 -10.41 -10.04 -13.80
C VAL A 102 -9.79 -9.49 -12.52
N LYS A 103 -9.71 -10.32 -11.50
CA LYS A 103 -8.91 -10.07 -10.30
C LYS A 103 -7.78 -11.09 -10.21
N TYR A 104 -6.57 -10.59 -9.98
CA TYR A 104 -5.37 -11.39 -9.87
C TYR A 104 -5.04 -11.70 -8.41
N GLY A 105 -4.41 -12.84 -8.17
CA GLY A 105 -4.01 -13.25 -6.82
C GLY A 105 -3.00 -14.39 -6.82
N SER A 106 -2.64 -14.87 -5.64
CA SER A 106 -1.68 -15.97 -5.44
C SER A 106 -2.28 -17.37 -5.44
N ILE A 107 -3.58 -17.53 -5.63
CA ILE A 107 -4.24 -18.83 -5.65
C ILE A 107 -4.11 -19.40 -7.06
N GLN A 108 -3.46 -20.58 -7.21
CA GLN A 108 -3.11 -21.16 -8.51
C GLN A 108 -4.32 -21.68 -9.31
N ASP A 109 -5.40 -22.04 -8.65
CA ASP A 109 -6.65 -22.46 -9.30
C ASP A 109 -7.82 -21.71 -8.65
N PRO A 110 -7.91 -20.40 -8.91
CA PRO A 110 -8.93 -19.59 -8.26
C PRO A 110 -10.30 -19.89 -8.84
N ASN A 111 -11.27 -20.09 -7.95
CA ASN A 111 -12.66 -20.28 -8.34
C ASN A 111 -13.47 -19.04 -7.94
N CYS A 112 -13.61 -18.12 -8.87
CA CYS A 112 -14.44 -16.93 -8.73
C CYS A 112 -15.83 -17.09 -9.35
N ASN A 113 -16.26 -18.30 -9.63
CA ASN A 113 -17.50 -18.59 -10.35
C ASN A 113 -18.70 -17.83 -9.75
N ASN A 114 -19.06 -16.76 -10.46
CA ASN A 114 -20.34 -16.08 -10.32
C ASN A 114 -20.74 -15.63 -8.91
N ASN A 115 -19.79 -15.05 -8.17
CA ASN A 115 -20.20 -14.28 -7.00
C ASN A 115 -20.40 -12.81 -7.39
N PRO A 116 -21.62 -12.40 -7.74
CA PRO A 116 -21.91 -11.01 -8.14
C PRO A 116 -21.65 -10.00 -7.02
N GLU A 117 -21.55 -10.46 -5.76
CA GLU A 117 -21.25 -9.63 -4.61
C GLU A 117 -19.80 -9.12 -4.61
N LEU A 118 -18.91 -9.81 -5.32
CA LEU A 118 -17.50 -9.44 -5.40
C LEU A 118 -17.20 -8.40 -6.50
N GLY A 119 -18.18 -8.04 -7.32
CA GLY A 119 -18.02 -7.04 -8.37
C GLY A 119 -17.06 -7.45 -9.51
N HIS A 120 -16.69 -8.72 -9.59
CA HIS A 120 -15.86 -9.28 -10.67
C HIS A 120 -16.34 -10.68 -11.05
N THR A 121 -16.10 -11.06 -12.29
CA THR A 121 -16.59 -12.33 -12.85
C THR A 121 -15.48 -13.35 -13.07
N GLU A 122 -14.24 -12.93 -13.08
CA GLU A 122 -13.08 -13.75 -13.38
C GLU A 122 -11.96 -13.53 -12.35
N CYS A 123 -11.21 -14.60 -12.06
CA CYS A 123 -10.01 -14.56 -11.24
C CYS A 123 -8.91 -15.30 -11.97
N GLU A 124 -7.70 -14.78 -11.87
CA GLU A 124 -6.53 -15.42 -12.43
C GLU A 124 -5.39 -15.48 -11.41
N TYR A 125 -4.62 -16.55 -11.49
CA TYR A 125 -3.37 -16.65 -10.76
C TYR A 125 -2.31 -15.76 -11.39
N LEU A 126 -1.65 -14.98 -10.59
CA LEU A 126 -0.49 -14.19 -11.01
C LEU A 126 0.66 -14.39 -10.02
N PRO A 127 1.82 -14.93 -10.45
CA PRO A 127 2.97 -15.19 -9.57
C PRO A 127 3.49 -13.95 -8.83
N LEU A 128 3.22 -12.76 -9.34
CA LEU A 128 3.58 -11.49 -8.70
C LEU A 128 3.12 -11.43 -7.24
N PHE A 129 1.95 -12.00 -6.93
CA PHE A 129 1.37 -11.97 -5.57
C PHE A 129 2.03 -12.93 -4.58
N GLU A 130 2.90 -13.80 -5.04
CA GLU A 130 3.75 -14.64 -4.18
C GLU A 130 5.09 -13.98 -3.86
N LEU A 131 5.39 -12.85 -4.52
CA LEU A 131 6.68 -12.18 -4.43
C LEU A 131 6.58 -10.87 -3.66
N SER A 132 7.55 -10.62 -2.78
CA SER A 132 7.68 -9.33 -2.08
C SER A 132 7.81 -8.14 -3.03
N SER A 133 8.22 -8.38 -4.28
CA SER A 133 8.29 -7.33 -5.31
C SER A 133 6.93 -6.73 -5.66
N SER A 134 5.81 -7.35 -5.30
CA SER A 134 4.48 -6.73 -5.41
C SER A 134 4.30 -5.53 -4.47
N CYS A 135 5.04 -5.49 -3.36
CA CYS A 135 4.99 -4.40 -2.38
C CYS A 135 5.93 -3.25 -2.75
N LYS A 136 6.99 -3.55 -3.51
CA LYS A 136 8.05 -2.62 -3.86
C LYS A 136 7.56 -1.29 -4.46
N PRO A 137 6.54 -1.26 -5.34
CA PRO A 137 6.13 -0.01 -5.99
C PRO A 137 5.80 1.13 -5.03
N CYS A 138 5.32 0.83 -3.83
CA CYS A 138 4.99 1.81 -2.80
C CYS A 138 5.98 1.81 -1.63
N HIS A 139 6.68 0.70 -1.42
CA HIS A 139 7.57 0.50 -0.27
C HIS A 139 9.07 0.55 -0.63
N ASP A 140 9.42 1.24 -1.73
CA ASP A 140 10.82 1.47 -2.11
C ASP A 140 10.93 2.71 -3.00
N GLN A 141 10.92 3.89 -2.39
CA GLN A 141 10.87 5.16 -3.09
C GLN A 141 12.00 6.09 -2.69
N SER A 142 12.72 6.57 -3.70
CA SER A 142 13.69 7.66 -3.56
C SER A 142 13.31 8.82 -4.47
N ILE A 143 13.37 10.04 -3.96
CA ILE A 143 13.03 11.25 -4.70
C ILE A 143 14.25 12.17 -4.71
N ARG A 144 14.76 12.49 -5.89
CA ARG A 144 15.93 13.37 -6.05
C ARG A 144 17.13 12.95 -5.19
N GLY A 145 17.35 11.65 -5.07
CA GLY A 145 18.42 11.08 -4.27
C GLY A 145 18.18 11.12 -2.75
N MET A 146 16.98 11.46 -2.33
CA MET A 146 16.54 11.29 -0.94
C MET A 146 15.66 10.06 -0.82
N ASP A 147 16.01 9.17 0.08
CA ASP A 147 15.21 8.02 0.41
C ASP A 147 13.97 8.47 1.22
N ILE A 148 12.80 8.22 0.68
CA ILE A 148 11.52 8.56 1.29
C ILE A 148 10.93 7.35 1.99
N GLU A 149 10.97 6.20 1.31
CA GLU A 149 10.48 4.93 1.79
C GLU A 149 11.43 3.85 1.24
N THR A 150 12.11 3.11 2.10
CA THR A 150 13.15 2.13 1.70
C THR A 150 12.94 0.77 2.36
N THR A 151 11.75 0.50 2.86
CA THR A 151 11.44 -0.74 3.57
C THR A 151 11.75 -1.97 2.74
N PHE A 152 11.43 -1.95 1.44
CA PHE A 152 11.72 -3.07 0.55
C PHE A 152 13.23 -3.29 0.38
N SER A 153 14.01 -2.24 0.11
CA SER A 153 15.47 -2.34 -0.03
C SER A 153 16.12 -2.81 1.26
N GLN A 154 15.73 -2.26 2.41
CA GLN A 154 16.23 -2.66 3.72
C GLN A 154 15.93 -4.13 4.02
N TRP A 155 14.73 -4.61 3.71
CA TRP A 155 14.39 -6.02 3.82
C TRP A 155 15.23 -6.88 2.88
N ASN A 156 15.33 -6.47 1.60
CA ASN A 156 16.04 -7.24 0.57
C ASN A 156 17.54 -7.37 0.83
N GLU A 157 18.14 -6.36 1.44
CA GLU A 157 19.55 -6.33 1.81
C GLU A 157 19.86 -7.12 3.10
N ASN A 158 18.84 -7.47 3.88
CA ASN A 158 19.01 -8.24 5.12
C ASN A 158 18.94 -9.75 4.84
N PRO A 159 20.08 -10.48 4.89
CA PRO A 159 20.11 -11.90 4.56
C PRO A 159 19.27 -12.79 5.49
N SER A 160 18.92 -12.28 6.69
CA SER A 160 18.14 -13.03 7.68
C SER A 160 16.63 -12.84 7.48
N LEU A 161 16.21 -11.73 6.88
CA LEU A 161 14.81 -11.38 6.71
C LEU A 161 14.31 -11.52 5.26
N SER A 162 15.21 -11.36 4.30
CA SER A 162 14.85 -11.38 2.86
C SER A 162 14.52 -12.78 2.36
N MET A 163 14.24 -12.87 1.07
CA MET A 163 14.07 -14.17 0.39
C MET A 163 15.28 -15.09 0.55
N ALA A 164 16.48 -14.56 0.78
CA ALA A 164 17.65 -15.37 1.11
C ALA A 164 17.51 -16.06 2.47
N GLY A 165 16.81 -15.42 3.42
CA GLY A 165 16.42 -16.02 4.71
C GLY A 165 15.15 -16.89 4.62
N GLY A 166 14.50 -16.91 3.46
CA GLY A 166 13.27 -17.68 3.23
C GLY A 166 11.98 -16.97 3.64
N HIS A 167 12.00 -15.66 3.83
CA HIS A 167 10.85 -14.88 4.27
C HIS A 167 10.44 -13.85 3.20
N SER A 168 9.15 -13.82 2.88
CA SER A 168 8.55 -12.76 2.08
C SER A 168 7.90 -11.69 2.96
N CYS A 169 7.60 -10.52 2.39
CA CYS A 169 6.80 -9.51 3.08
C CYS A 169 5.44 -10.10 3.51
N GLN A 170 4.84 -10.91 2.66
CA GLN A 170 3.56 -11.55 2.90
C GLN A 170 3.58 -12.51 4.09
N ASP A 171 4.69 -13.20 4.35
CA ASP A 171 4.79 -14.15 5.46
C ASP A 171 4.56 -13.48 6.83
N CYS A 172 5.00 -12.26 6.97
CA CYS A 172 4.86 -11.48 8.21
C CYS A 172 3.63 -10.56 8.20
N HIS A 173 3.39 -9.85 7.08
CA HIS A 173 2.36 -8.82 7.01
C HIS A 173 1.02 -9.30 6.48
N MET A 174 0.98 -10.49 5.87
CA MET A 174 -0.22 -11.15 5.34
C MET A 174 -0.24 -12.64 5.71
N PRO A 175 -0.09 -12.99 7.00
CA PRO A 175 0.03 -14.38 7.41
C PRO A 175 -1.17 -15.20 6.93
N LYS A 176 -0.91 -16.45 6.54
CA LYS A 176 -1.95 -17.34 6.03
C LYS A 176 -2.82 -17.86 7.16
N ASN A 177 -4.13 -17.78 6.96
CA ASN A 177 -5.14 -18.47 7.74
C ASN A 177 -5.86 -19.48 6.81
N GLY A 178 -5.44 -20.73 6.85
CA GLY A 178 -5.87 -21.74 5.88
C GLY A 178 -5.36 -21.42 4.47
N SER A 179 -6.28 -21.32 3.50
CA SER A 179 -5.97 -20.98 2.10
C SER A 179 -5.93 -19.48 1.81
N HIS A 180 -6.32 -18.65 2.78
CA HIS A 180 -6.41 -17.19 2.60
C HIS A 180 -5.30 -16.48 3.35
N SER A 181 -4.83 -15.38 2.78
CA SER A 181 -3.90 -14.47 3.45
C SER A 181 -4.69 -13.42 4.25
N SER A 182 -4.19 -13.05 5.42
CA SER A 182 -4.70 -11.89 6.15
C SER A 182 -4.46 -10.63 5.32
N HIS A 183 -5.43 -9.72 5.33
CA HIS A 183 -5.33 -8.40 4.69
C HIS A 183 -5.32 -7.28 5.73
N HIS A 184 -5.01 -7.60 7.00
CA HIS A 184 -4.85 -6.58 8.04
C HIS A 184 -3.54 -5.81 7.89
N PHE A 185 -2.56 -6.36 7.17
CA PHE A 185 -1.25 -5.75 6.95
C PHE A 185 -0.63 -5.27 8.26
N ALA A 186 -0.58 -6.17 9.24
CA ALA A 186 -0.01 -5.87 10.54
C ALA A 186 1.40 -5.30 10.38
N GLY A 187 1.64 -4.15 11.00
CA GLY A 187 2.90 -3.43 10.98
C GLY A 187 3.16 -2.82 12.35
N VAL A 188 3.54 -1.57 12.39
CA VAL A 188 3.75 -0.82 13.64
C VAL A 188 2.56 0.09 13.97
N ASP A 189 1.73 0.40 12.99
CA ASP A 189 0.66 1.37 13.12
C ASP A 189 -0.64 0.74 13.62
N LEU A 190 -1.22 1.40 14.61
CA LEU A 190 -2.56 1.17 15.09
C LEU A 190 -3.39 2.42 14.81
N LEU A 191 -4.68 2.23 14.54
CA LEU A 191 -5.60 3.33 14.25
C LEU A 191 -5.99 4.08 15.54
N PHE A 192 -5.03 4.78 16.14
CA PHE A 192 -5.21 5.46 17.42
C PHE A 192 -6.33 6.50 17.42
N TYR A 193 -6.61 7.12 16.28
CA TYR A 193 -7.67 8.12 16.13
C TYR A 193 -9.08 7.52 16.08
N GLU A 194 -9.21 6.24 15.82
CA GLU A 194 -10.49 5.51 15.89
C GLU A 194 -10.72 4.86 17.25
N GLY A 195 -9.70 4.93 18.11
CA GLY A 195 -9.66 4.20 19.37
C GLY A 195 -9.09 2.81 19.19
N VAL A 196 -8.14 2.44 20.04
CA VAL A 196 -7.49 1.12 19.96
C VAL A 196 -8.35 0.10 20.70
N ASP A 197 -8.94 -0.83 19.95
CA ASP A 197 -9.53 -2.04 20.54
C ASP A 197 -8.43 -3.10 20.72
N ILE A 198 -7.99 -3.25 21.97
CA ILE A 198 -6.96 -4.23 22.34
C ILE A 198 -7.39 -5.69 22.12
N ASN A 199 -8.69 -5.94 21.91
CA ASN A 199 -9.22 -7.26 21.61
C ASN A 199 -9.40 -7.49 20.12
N SER A 200 -9.15 -6.48 19.27
CA SER A 200 -9.25 -6.65 17.84
C SER A 200 -8.17 -7.61 17.33
N GLN A 201 -8.49 -8.34 16.27
CA GLN A 201 -7.54 -9.23 15.62
C GLN A 201 -6.31 -8.46 15.12
N GLN A 202 -6.53 -7.27 14.53
CA GLN A 202 -5.44 -6.42 14.05
C GLN A 202 -4.48 -6.03 15.16
N TYR A 203 -5.01 -5.63 16.35
CA TYR A 203 -4.15 -5.31 17.50
C TYR A 203 -3.27 -6.49 17.90
N GLN A 204 -3.86 -7.69 18.00
CA GLN A 204 -3.14 -8.89 18.38
C GLN A 204 -2.07 -9.27 17.33
N GLU A 205 -2.37 -9.13 16.05
CA GLU A 205 -1.40 -9.38 14.97
C GLU A 205 -0.22 -8.39 15.04
N VAL A 206 -0.48 -7.10 15.27
CA VAL A 206 0.57 -6.08 15.44
C VAL A 206 1.45 -6.38 16.66
N ILE A 207 0.86 -6.66 17.82
CA ILE A 207 1.64 -6.99 19.02
C ILE A 207 2.49 -8.25 18.81
N ASN A 208 1.92 -9.29 18.26
CA ASN A 208 2.65 -10.53 17.97
C ASN A 208 3.82 -10.30 17.00
N LEU A 209 3.65 -9.45 15.99
CA LEU A 209 4.71 -9.09 15.06
C LEU A 209 5.83 -8.32 15.77
N LEU A 210 5.47 -7.32 16.57
CA LEU A 210 6.45 -6.49 17.29
C LEU A 210 7.22 -7.28 18.33
N GLU A 211 6.61 -8.22 19.05
CA GLU A 211 7.28 -9.09 20.02
C GLU A 211 8.31 -10.00 19.37
N GLN A 212 8.17 -10.29 18.08
CA GLN A 212 9.09 -11.13 17.31
C GLN A 212 10.13 -10.33 16.52
N ALA A 213 9.92 -9.02 16.36
CA ALA A 213 10.74 -8.17 15.48
C ALA A 213 12.17 -7.94 16.00
N ALA A 214 12.40 -8.00 17.33
CA ALA A 214 13.71 -7.76 17.91
C ALA A 214 13.93 -8.55 19.21
N THR A 215 15.16 -8.95 19.42
CA THR A 215 15.63 -9.50 20.70
C THR A 215 16.61 -8.50 21.31
N VAL A 216 16.37 -8.11 22.55
CA VAL A 216 17.29 -7.24 23.30
C VAL A 216 18.13 -8.11 24.23
N ASP A 217 19.44 -8.15 23.96
CA ASP A 217 20.42 -8.76 24.86
C ASP A 217 21.09 -7.66 25.68
N LEU A 218 20.86 -7.68 26.99
CA LEU A 218 21.52 -6.79 27.93
C LEU A 218 22.79 -7.48 28.42
N GLY A 219 23.90 -7.25 27.72
CA GLY A 219 25.22 -7.71 28.20
C GLY A 219 25.54 -7.04 29.52
N TYR A 220 25.86 -7.84 30.55
CA TYR A 220 26.35 -7.40 31.84
C TYR A 220 27.89 -7.41 31.84
#